data_a3c1c2f409329436500f33b8c32cc4c4
#
_entry.id   a3c1c2f409329436500f33b8c32cc4c4
#
_cell.length_a   1.000
_cell.length_b   1.000
_cell.length_c   1.000
_cell.angle_alpha   90.00
_cell.angle_beta   90.00
_cell.angle_gamma   90.00
#
_symmetry.space_group_name_H-M   'P 1'
#
loop_
_entity.id
_entity.type
_entity.pdbx_description
1 polymer ?
#
loop_
_entity_poly.entity_id
_entity_poly.type
_entity_poly.pdbx_seq_one_letter_code
_entity_poly.pdbx_strand_id
1 'polypeptide(L)'
;MKKVGNHNSISRKLLLSLSLTLIFSLTSFAQDAAAPAAPEAAAPAATAGGDPVKGKELFNANCAACHKLDAKSTGPALRGVAAKHEMAWIYKWVHNSSDMIKSGDAVAVKLFEENNKSVMTSFPQLSTGDIDNIIAYTSEVKAEPAPGAATPPGTKVEGGGISNNIILGVLALVMAILVVMLFMVNKVLTKVASNNGIEVAPREARTPIWKAFAKNQFLVLVTSIFLLLASGYFVYAFLMQVGVDQNYEPIQPIHYSHKIHAGDNEINCKYCHSAARVSKTAGIPSLNVCMNCHKNISEVAETTATPEYSKAFYDAQIQKLYDAVGWDKAKQAYTGKTQPVKWVRIHNLPDFVYFNHSQHVTVAGIECQTCHGPVQEFEIMKQYSKLTMGWCVDCHRKTDVKMEGNAYYDKIHAELSKKYGVEKLTAAQMGGLECGKCHY
;
A
#
# COMPACT_ATOMS: atom_id res chain seq x y z
N MET A 1 64.09 -38.78 33.47
CA MET A 1 63.75 -38.23 32.16
C MET A 1 62.50 -38.91 31.65
N LYS A 2 61.33 -38.28 31.81
CA LYS A 2 60.07 -38.77 31.23
C LYS A 2 59.59 -37.70 30.19
N LYS A 3 59.37 -38.15 28.94
CA LYS A 3 58.95 -37.33 27.81
C LYS A 3 57.53 -36.85 28.07
N VAL A 4 57.34 -35.52 28.06
CA VAL A 4 56.04 -34.86 28.05
C VAL A 4 55.53 -34.85 26.61
N GLY A 5 54.48 -35.60 26.35
CA GLY A 5 53.85 -35.69 25.02
C GLY A 5 53.14 -34.40 24.66
N ASN A 6 53.33 -34.00 23.44
CA ASN A 6 52.82 -32.76 22.82
C ASN A 6 51.31 -32.86 22.51
N HIS A 7 50.47 -32.43 23.42
CA HIS A 7 49.00 -32.43 23.27
C HIS A 7 48.44 -31.18 22.61
N ASN A 8 49.29 -30.20 22.26
CA ASN A 8 48.85 -28.89 21.71
C ASN A 8 48.64 -28.88 20.18
N SER A 9 48.98 -29.95 19.49
CA SER A 9 48.89 -30.01 18.01
C SER A 9 47.47 -30.32 17.49
N ILE A 10 46.69 -31.09 18.23
CA ILE A 10 45.37 -31.55 17.77
C ILE A 10 44.31 -30.42 17.94
N SER A 11 44.39 -29.66 19.03
CA SER A 11 43.44 -28.56 19.28
C SER A 11 43.61 -27.38 18.30
N ARG A 12 44.86 -27.11 17.86
CA ARG A 12 45.09 -26.05 16.85
C ARG A 12 44.62 -26.44 15.44
N LYS A 13 44.73 -27.72 15.07
CA LYS A 13 44.25 -28.21 13.77
C LYS A 13 42.72 -28.27 13.71
N LEU A 14 42.06 -28.54 14.85
CA LEU A 14 40.61 -28.57 14.92
C LEU A 14 39.98 -27.15 14.86
N LEU A 15 40.62 -26.16 15.50
CA LEU A 15 40.21 -24.76 15.44
C LEU A 15 40.43 -24.14 14.05
N LEU A 16 41.51 -24.48 13.35
CA LEU A 16 41.75 -24.00 11.99
C LEU A 16 40.82 -24.64 10.95
N SER A 17 40.44 -25.91 11.13
CA SER A 17 39.49 -26.57 10.22
C SER A 17 38.07 -26.02 10.39
N LEU A 18 37.64 -25.64 11.61
CA LEU A 18 36.33 -25.08 11.87
C LEU A 18 36.19 -23.63 11.35
N SER A 19 37.28 -22.83 11.39
CA SER A 19 37.27 -21.47 10.82
C SER A 19 37.33 -21.47 9.29
N LEU A 20 37.98 -22.47 8.66
CA LEU A 20 38.06 -22.55 7.21
C LEU A 20 36.74 -23.03 6.56
N THR A 21 35.97 -23.88 7.24
CA THR A 21 34.66 -24.33 6.78
C THR A 21 33.59 -23.26 6.89
N LEU A 22 33.72 -22.31 7.83
CA LEU A 22 32.76 -21.20 7.98
C LEU A 22 32.98 -20.10 6.92
N ILE A 23 34.20 -19.96 6.37
CA ILE A 23 34.50 -18.96 5.33
C ILE A 23 34.11 -19.47 3.94
N PHE A 24 34.08 -20.80 3.71
CA PHE A 24 33.76 -21.37 2.41
C PHE A 24 32.25 -21.49 2.12
N SER A 25 31.39 -21.33 3.11
CA SER A 25 29.93 -21.40 2.94
C SER A 25 29.27 -20.04 2.60
N LEU A 26 30.02 -18.96 2.43
CA LEU A 26 29.51 -17.61 2.12
C LEU A 26 29.76 -17.15 0.69
N THR A 27 30.35 -17.97 -0.19
CA THR A 27 30.70 -17.56 -1.57
C THR A 27 30.04 -18.35 -2.69
N SER A 28 28.88 -18.98 -2.45
CA SER A 28 28.22 -19.81 -3.48
C SER A 28 26.77 -19.35 -3.73
N PHE A 29 26.53 -18.07 -3.94
CA PHE A 29 25.29 -17.57 -4.56
C PHE A 29 25.58 -16.36 -5.45
N ALA A 30 26.22 -16.61 -6.57
CA ALA A 30 26.16 -15.75 -7.74
C ALA A 30 26.45 -16.63 -8.96
N GLN A 31 25.42 -17.20 -9.51
CA GLN A 31 25.46 -17.77 -10.86
C GLN A 31 24.21 -17.29 -11.59
N ASP A 32 24.44 -16.34 -12.48
CA ASP A 32 23.48 -15.86 -13.48
C ASP A 32 22.94 -17.03 -14.29
N ALA A 33 21.67 -17.32 -14.14
CA ALA A 33 20.92 -18.12 -15.09
C ALA A 33 20.24 -17.16 -16.07
N ALA A 34 20.78 -17.07 -17.27
CA ALA A 34 20.13 -16.43 -18.39
C ALA A 34 18.75 -17.09 -18.62
N ALA A 35 17.71 -16.31 -18.53
CA ALA A 35 16.34 -16.73 -18.86
C ALA A 35 16.27 -16.99 -20.36
N PRO A 36 15.62 -18.08 -20.81
CA PRO A 36 15.36 -18.31 -22.22
C PRO A 36 14.35 -17.28 -22.73
N ALA A 37 14.63 -16.72 -23.91
CA ALA A 37 13.75 -15.83 -24.64
C ALA A 37 12.35 -16.43 -24.78
N ALA A 38 11.34 -15.67 -24.35
CA ALA A 38 9.95 -16.01 -24.57
C ALA A 38 9.62 -15.99 -26.07
N PRO A 39 8.79 -16.91 -26.58
CA PRO A 39 8.37 -16.87 -27.97
C PRO A 39 7.53 -15.63 -28.22
N GLU A 40 7.84 -14.94 -29.28
CA GLU A 40 7.16 -13.78 -29.83
C GLU A 40 5.66 -14.11 -30.00
N ALA A 41 4.82 -13.49 -29.18
CA ALA A 41 3.38 -13.62 -29.29
C ALA A 41 2.92 -12.91 -30.54
N ALA A 42 2.24 -13.64 -31.42
CA ALA A 42 1.63 -13.12 -32.63
C ALA A 42 0.77 -11.88 -32.32
N ALA A 43 0.99 -10.82 -33.08
CA ALA A 43 0.26 -9.57 -32.98
C ALA A 43 -1.25 -9.83 -33.15
N PRO A 44 -2.11 -9.28 -32.26
CA PRO A 44 -3.55 -9.33 -32.47
C PRO A 44 -3.96 -8.48 -33.66
N ALA A 45 -4.88 -8.96 -34.44
CA ALA A 45 -5.44 -8.31 -35.62
C ALA A 45 -5.94 -6.89 -35.24
N ALA A 46 -5.52 -5.91 -36.01
CA ALA A 46 -5.90 -4.50 -35.89
C ALA A 46 -7.43 -4.35 -36.01
N THR A 47 -8.09 -4.02 -34.91
CA THR A 47 -9.48 -3.55 -34.91
C THR A 47 -9.48 -2.13 -34.37
N ALA A 48 -9.98 -1.19 -35.18
CA ALA A 48 -10.24 0.23 -34.88
C ALA A 48 -9.14 0.95 -34.09
N GLY A 49 -8.50 1.94 -34.67
CA GLY A 49 -7.28 2.66 -34.29
C GLY A 49 -7.18 3.29 -32.92
N GLY A 50 -7.56 2.63 -31.83
CA GLY A 50 -7.41 3.09 -30.44
C GLY A 50 -6.30 2.37 -29.68
N ASP A 51 -5.71 3.07 -28.70
CA ASP A 51 -4.70 2.54 -27.79
C ASP A 51 -5.39 1.85 -26.58
N PRO A 52 -5.31 0.50 -26.44
CA PRO A 52 -5.98 -0.21 -25.37
C PRO A 52 -5.41 0.07 -23.98
N VAL A 53 -4.14 0.49 -23.85
CA VAL A 53 -3.54 0.85 -22.57
C VAL A 53 -4.18 2.13 -22.04
N LYS A 54 -4.25 3.18 -22.88
CA LYS A 54 -4.99 4.41 -22.55
C LYS A 54 -6.48 4.11 -22.34
N GLY A 55 -7.04 3.21 -23.16
CA GLY A 55 -8.42 2.76 -23.05
C GLY A 55 -8.73 2.15 -21.69
N LYS A 56 -7.85 1.34 -21.14
CA LYS A 56 -7.98 0.78 -19.79
C LYS A 56 -8.01 1.87 -18.73
N GLU A 57 -7.14 2.86 -18.81
CA GLU A 57 -7.11 3.98 -17.87
C GLU A 57 -8.42 4.78 -17.93
N LEU A 58 -8.87 5.13 -19.14
CA LEU A 58 -10.12 5.86 -19.35
C LEU A 58 -11.35 5.06 -18.93
N PHE A 59 -11.38 3.76 -19.22
CA PHE A 59 -12.43 2.85 -18.78
C PHE A 59 -12.53 2.81 -17.26
N ASN A 60 -11.39 2.60 -16.58
CA ASN A 60 -11.34 2.56 -15.11
C ASN A 60 -11.74 3.88 -14.48
N ALA A 61 -11.42 5.00 -15.12
CA ALA A 61 -11.73 6.33 -14.61
C ALA A 61 -13.20 6.74 -14.80
N ASN A 62 -13.88 6.24 -15.85
CA ASN A 62 -15.19 6.76 -16.25
C ASN A 62 -16.28 5.69 -16.34
N CYS A 63 -15.95 4.44 -16.65
CA CYS A 63 -16.91 3.40 -17.01
C CYS A 63 -17.03 2.28 -15.96
N ALA A 64 -15.90 1.90 -15.32
CA ALA A 64 -15.81 0.72 -14.46
C ALA A 64 -16.72 0.78 -13.21
N ALA A 65 -17.14 1.98 -12.79
CA ALA A 65 -18.08 2.14 -11.68
C ALA A 65 -19.45 1.49 -11.94
N CYS A 66 -19.88 1.49 -13.21
CA CYS A 66 -21.20 0.99 -13.60
C CYS A 66 -21.12 -0.23 -14.52
N HIS A 67 -20.00 -0.43 -15.22
CA HIS A 67 -19.82 -1.48 -16.20
C HIS A 67 -18.66 -2.39 -15.86
N LYS A 68 -18.86 -3.71 -16.01
CA LYS A 68 -17.76 -4.70 -16.06
C LYS A 68 -17.58 -5.17 -17.51
N LEU A 69 -16.41 -5.74 -17.81
CA LEU A 69 -16.15 -6.23 -19.17
C LEU A 69 -17.01 -7.47 -19.48
N ASP A 70 -17.00 -8.46 -18.59
CA ASP A 70 -17.56 -9.77 -18.84
C ASP A 70 -18.86 -10.08 -18.09
N ALA A 71 -19.29 -9.21 -17.20
CA ALA A 71 -20.47 -9.41 -16.37
C ALA A 71 -21.39 -8.19 -16.37
N LYS A 72 -22.68 -8.39 -16.19
CA LYS A 72 -23.63 -7.29 -15.93
C LYS A 72 -23.39 -6.76 -14.52
N SER A 73 -23.31 -5.43 -14.38
CA SER A 73 -23.26 -4.70 -13.11
C SER A 73 -24.48 -3.76 -13.07
N THR A 74 -24.31 -2.51 -12.68
CA THR A 74 -25.38 -1.48 -12.82
C THR A 74 -25.77 -1.30 -14.30
N GLY A 75 -24.77 -1.31 -15.20
CA GLY A 75 -24.95 -1.32 -16.64
C GLY A 75 -24.59 -2.69 -17.26
N PRO A 76 -24.82 -2.86 -18.57
CA PRO A 76 -24.49 -4.09 -19.29
C PRO A 76 -22.97 -4.32 -19.37
N ALA A 77 -22.59 -5.58 -19.61
CA ALA A 77 -21.20 -5.96 -19.91
C ALA A 77 -20.74 -5.29 -21.22
N LEU A 78 -19.51 -4.75 -21.21
CA LEU A 78 -19.00 -3.98 -22.35
C LEU A 78 -18.02 -4.75 -23.25
N ARG A 79 -17.68 -5.99 -22.94
CA ARG A 79 -16.79 -6.76 -23.82
C ARG A 79 -17.41 -6.93 -25.21
N GLY A 80 -16.64 -6.53 -26.23
CA GLY A 80 -17.07 -6.60 -27.62
C GLY A 80 -18.28 -5.73 -27.96
N VAL A 81 -18.46 -4.61 -27.28
CA VAL A 81 -19.58 -3.68 -27.52
C VAL A 81 -19.56 -3.11 -28.95
N ALA A 82 -18.39 -2.93 -29.55
CA ALA A 82 -18.23 -2.48 -30.94
C ALA A 82 -18.77 -3.47 -31.98
N ALA A 83 -18.88 -4.76 -31.62
CA ALA A 83 -19.53 -5.75 -32.51
C ALA A 83 -21.07 -5.69 -32.46
N LYS A 84 -21.63 -5.01 -31.45
CA LYS A 84 -23.07 -4.91 -31.21
C LYS A 84 -23.69 -3.60 -31.68
N HIS A 85 -22.88 -2.54 -31.72
CA HIS A 85 -23.34 -1.18 -32.05
C HIS A 85 -22.31 -0.48 -32.95
N GLU A 86 -22.78 0.34 -33.87
CA GLU A 86 -21.92 1.17 -34.73
C GLU A 86 -21.20 2.23 -33.92
N MET A 87 -19.93 2.51 -34.25
CA MET A 87 -19.13 3.51 -33.54
C MET A 87 -19.78 4.89 -33.49
N ALA A 88 -20.40 5.33 -34.59
CA ALA A 88 -21.11 6.61 -34.63
C ALA A 88 -22.29 6.67 -33.62
N TRP A 89 -22.95 5.54 -33.39
CA TRP A 89 -24.01 5.42 -32.39
C TRP A 89 -23.43 5.42 -30.97
N ILE A 90 -22.30 4.70 -30.76
CA ILE A 90 -21.59 4.65 -29.46
C ILE A 90 -21.12 6.04 -29.04
N TYR A 91 -20.57 6.85 -29.95
CA TYR A 91 -20.16 8.22 -29.62
C TYR A 91 -21.32 9.06 -29.10
N LYS A 92 -22.46 9.03 -29.81
CA LYS A 92 -23.68 9.75 -29.40
C LYS A 92 -24.20 9.26 -28.05
N TRP A 93 -24.23 7.95 -27.86
CA TRP A 93 -24.67 7.33 -26.62
C TRP A 93 -23.81 7.73 -25.42
N VAL A 94 -22.50 7.68 -25.55
CA VAL A 94 -21.54 8.06 -24.47
C VAL A 94 -21.64 9.57 -24.19
N HIS A 95 -21.79 10.39 -25.21
CA HIS A 95 -21.90 11.84 -25.02
C HIS A 95 -23.23 12.25 -24.38
N ASN A 96 -24.35 11.68 -24.80
CA ASN A 96 -25.65 12.02 -24.24
C ASN A 96 -26.72 10.93 -24.46
N SER A 97 -26.71 9.91 -23.60
CA SER A 97 -27.68 8.84 -23.62
C SER A 97 -29.12 9.32 -23.39
N SER A 98 -29.30 10.35 -22.56
CA SER A 98 -30.62 10.89 -22.20
C SER A 98 -31.33 11.47 -23.40
N ASP A 99 -30.64 12.17 -24.27
CA ASP A 99 -31.24 12.78 -25.47
C ASP A 99 -31.57 11.72 -26.52
N MET A 100 -30.74 10.66 -26.62
CA MET A 100 -31.07 9.52 -27.50
C MET A 100 -32.30 8.76 -27.05
N ILE A 101 -32.50 8.56 -25.76
CA ILE A 101 -33.71 7.95 -25.21
C ILE A 101 -34.93 8.84 -25.48
N LYS A 102 -34.83 10.16 -25.25
CA LYS A 102 -35.91 11.12 -25.47
C LYS A 102 -36.29 11.26 -26.94
N SER A 103 -35.33 11.12 -27.85
CA SER A 103 -35.57 11.18 -29.30
C SER A 103 -36.24 9.92 -29.85
N GLY A 104 -36.43 8.89 -29.01
CA GLY A 104 -37.08 7.66 -29.41
C GLY A 104 -36.19 6.72 -30.24
N ASP A 105 -34.86 6.84 -30.16
CA ASP A 105 -33.96 5.87 -30.78
C ASP A 105 -34.27 4.44 -30.28
N ALA A 106 -34.59 3.55 -31.20
CA ALA A 106 -35.10 2.21 -30.85
C ALA A 106 -34.10 1.39 -30.01
N VAL A 107 -32.80 1.54 -30.29
CA VAL A 107 -31.73 0.82 -29.58
C VAL A 107 -31.55 1.44 -28.18
N ALA A 108 -31.54 2.77 -28.09
CA ALA A 108 -31.41 3.50 -26.85
C ALA A 108 -32.57 3.22 -25.88
N VAL A 109 -33.81 3.25 -26.39
CA VAL A 109 -35.01 2.95 -25.58
C VAL A 109 -34.98 1.48 -25.11
N LYS A 110 -34.63 0.55 -25.97
CA LYS A 110 -34.51 -0.88 -25.62
C LYS A 110 -33.46 -1.08 -24.51
N LEU A 111 -32.28 -0.52 -24.65
CA LEU A 111 -31.23 -0.62 -23.63
C LEU A 111 -31.67 0.01 -22.30
N PHE A 112 -32.39 1.11 -22.35
CA PHE A 112 -32.93 1.77 -21.16
C PHE A 112 -33.94 0.86 -20.43
N GLU A 113 -34.87 0.23 -21.15
CA GLU A 113 -35.86 -0.69 -20.57
C GLU A 113 -35.23 -1.96 -20.00
N GLU A 114 -34.27 -2.58 -20.71
CA GLU A 114 -33.56 -3.79 -20.31
C GLU A 114 -32.66 -3.58 -19.08
N ASN A 115 -32.27 -2.34 -18.79
CA ASN A 115 -31.45 -1.98 -17.64
C ASN A 115 -32.22 -1.20 -16.57
N ASN A 116 -33.43 -1.64 -16.25
CA ASN A 116 -34.28 -1.14 -15.17
C ASN A 116 -34.57 0.38 -15.27
N LYS A 117 -34.69 0.89 -16.48
CA LYS A 117 -34.90 2.31 -16.79
C LYS A 117 -33.79 3.22 -16.19
N SER A 118 -32.59 2.67 -16.09
CA SER A 118 -31.41 3.41 -15.63
C SER A 118 -30.81 4.20 -16.77
N VAL A 119 -30.69 5.52 -16.58
CA VAL A 119 -30.06 6.40 -17.57
C VAL A 119 -28.55 6.38 -17.37
N MET A 120 -27.80 6.09 -18.40
CA MET A 120 -26.34 6.17 -18.38
C MET A 120 -25.89 7.63 -18.19
N THR A 121 -24.90 7.85 -17.34
CA THR A 121 -24.28 9.17 -17.17
C THR A 121 -23.65 9.65 -18.48
N SER A 122 -23.87 10.90 -18.84
CA SER A 122 -23.31 11.53 -20.05
C SER A 122 -21.85 11.95 -19.81
N PHE A 123 -20.99 11.73 -20.81
CA PHE A 123 -19.56 12.08 -20.79
C PHE A 123 -19.18 13.00 -21.94
N PRO A 124 -19.69 14.24 -22.00
CA PRO A 124 -19.42 15.16 -23.11
C PRO A 124 -17.96 15.59 -23.21
N GLN A 125 -17.18 15.39 -22.15
CA GLN A 125 -15.74 15.73 -22.10
C GLN A 125 -14.84 14.69 -22.76
N LEU A 126 -15.34 13.48 -23.05
CA LEU A 126 -14.54 12.47 -23.74
C LEU A 126 -14.52 12.78 -25.24
N SER A 127 -13.34 12.85 -25.84
CA SER A 127 -13.21 12.94 -27.28
C SER A 127 -13.58 11.62 -27.97
N THR A 128 -13.85 11.65 -29.27
CA THR A 128 -14.06 10.41 -30.04
C THR A 128 -12.85 9.49 -29.98
N GLY A 129 -11.62 10.04 -29.98
CA GLY A 129 -10.40 9.25 -29.80
C GLY A 129 -10.27 8.62 -28.42
N ASP A 130 -10.78 9.25 -27.35
CA ASP A 130 -10.81 8.63 -26.01
C ASP A 130 -11.80 7.47 -25.98
N ILE A 131 -12.95 7.62 -26.66
CA ILE A 131 -13.94 6.54 -26.80
C ILE A 131 -13.36 5.41 -27.64
N ASP A 132 -12.63 5.69 -28.71
CA ASP A 132 -11.94 4.67 -29.52
C ASP A 132 -10.93 3.87 -28.68
N ASN A 133 -10.17 4.54 -27.82
CA ASN A 133 -9.25 3.89 -26.91
C ASN A 133 -10.00 2.97 -25.93
N ILE A 134 -11.11 3.44 -25.34
CA ILE A 134 -11.95 2.63 -24.44
C ILE A 134 -12.50 1.41 -25.18
N ILE A 135 -12.98 1.58 -26.41
CA ILE A 135 -13.52 0.48 -27.23
C ILE A 135 -12.43 -0.52 -27.58
N ALA A 136 -11.21 -0.06 -27.93
CA ALA A 136 -10.08 -0.95 -28.16
C ALA A 136 -9.81 -1.84 -26.92
N TYR A 137 -9.81 -1.27 -25.74
CA TYR A 137 -9.66 -2.03 -24.49
C TYR A 137 -10.82 -3.03 -24.26
N THR A 138 -12.08 -2.65 -24.51
CA THR A 138 -13.21 -3.55 -24.34
C THR A 138 -13.25 -4.68 -25.37
N SER A 139 -12.50 -4.55 -26.44
CA SER A 139 -12.40 -5.54 -27.52
C SER A 139 -11.22 -6.50 -27.35
N GLU A 140 -10.33 -6.28 -26.38
CA GLU A 140 -9.24 -7.22 -26.08
C GLU A 140 -9.78 -8.58 -25.69
N VAL A 141 -9.22 -9.64 -26.30
CA VAL A 141 -9.54 -11.02 -25.95
C VAL A 141 -9.08 -11.27 -24.50
N LYS A 142 -9.96 -11.81 -23.68
CA LYS A 142 -9.63 -12.22 -22.31
C LYS A 142 -8.46 -13.18 -22.36
N ALA A 143 -7.28 -12.74 -21.95
CA ALA A 143 -6.19 -13.64 -21.65
C ALA A 143 -6.66 -14.58 -20.54
N GLU A 144 -6.74 -15.86 -20.80
CA GLU A 144 -7.03 -16.87 -19.80
C GLU A 144 -5.96 -16.75 -18.70
N PRO A 145 -6.31 -16.60 -17.41
CA PRO A 145 -5.31 -16.47 -16.36
C PRO A 145 -4.44 -17.71 -16.39
N ALA A 146 -3.15 -17.54 -16.59
CA ALA A 146 -2.20 -18.62 -16.40
C ALA A 146 -2.44 -19.22 -15.01
N PRO A 147 -2.58 -20.54 -14.86
CA PRO A 147 -2.83 -21.16 -13.58
C PRO A 147 -1.60 -20.91 -12.70
N GLY A 148 -1.75 -20.05 -11.69
CA GLY A 148 -0.69 -19.77 -10.71
C GLY A 148 -0.38 -18.32 -10.41
N ALA A 149 -1.03 -17.32 -11.01
CA ALA A 149 -0.93 -15.95 -10.52
C ALA A 149 -1.86 -15.77 -9.30
N ALA A 150 -1.47 -16.40 -8.18
CA ALA A 150 -1.93 -15.93 -6.89
C ALA A 150 -1.48 -14.48 -6.76
N THR A 151 -2.41 -13.59 -6.51
CA THR A 151 -2.15 -12.22 -6.03
C THR A 151 -1.08 -12.33 -4.95
N PRO A 152 0.06 -11.63 -5.04
CA PRO A 152 1.02 -11.68 -3.96
C PRO A 152 0.29 -11.24 -2.69
N PRO A 153 0.33 -12.04 -1.59
CA PRO A 153 -0.17 -11.56 -0.32
C PRO A 153 0.55 -10.26 -0.05
N GLY A 154 -0.21 -9.23 0.35
CA GLY A 154 0.28 -7.87 0.51
C GLY A 154 1.67 -7.87 1.08
N THR A 155 2.64 -7.47 0.29
CA THR A 155 4.01 -7.29 0.72
C THR A 155 3.96 -6.27 1.83
N LYS A 156 4.09 -6.75 3.06
CA LYS A 156 4.53 -5.88 4.14
C LYS A 156 5.79 -5.25 3.60
N VAL A 157 5.75 -3.96 3.31
CA VAL A 157 6.95 -3.18 3.07
C VAL A 157 7.65 -3.13 4.42
N GLU A 158 8.36 -4.20 4.75
CA GLU A 158 9.38 -4.14 5.76
C GLU A 158 10.44 -3.22 5.17
N GLY A 159 10.52 -2.03 5.73
CA GLY A 159 11.66 -1.17 5.51
C GLY A 159 12.90 -2.02 5.74
N GLY A 160 13.85 -2.01 4.78
CA GLY A 160 15.02 -2.88 4.72
C GLY A 160 16.04 -2.71 5.84
N GLY A 161 15.57 -2.70 7.08
CA GLY A 161 16.32 -2.86 8.31
C GLY A 161 16.12 -4.28 8.82
N ILE A 162 17.20 -4.90 9.30
CA ILE A 162 17.15 -6.17 10.01
C ILE A 162 16.03 -6.07 11.05
N SER A 163 15.06 -6.99 10.99
CA SER A 163 13.92 -7.01 11.93
C SER A 163 14.41 -6.90 13.36
N ASN A 164 13.81 -6.00 14.15
CA ASN A 164 14.14 -5.83 15.57
C ASN A 164 14.08 -7.15 16.33
N ASN A 165 13.21 -8.07 15.92
CA ASN A 165 13.11 -9.40 16.50
C ASN A 165 14.36 -10.26 16.21
N ILE A 166 14.99 -10.10 15.04
CA ILE A 166 16.25 -10.79 14.69
C ILE A 166 17.39 -10.22 15.55
N ILE A 167 17.48 -8.89 15.68
CA ILE A 167 18.49 -8.21 16.51
C ILE A 167 18.35 -8.67 17.97
N LEU A 168 17.14 -8.67 18.51
CA LEU A 168 16.86 -9.13 19.87
C LEU A 168 17.16 -10.63 20.05
N GLY A 169 16.84 -11.45 19.06
CA GLY A 169 17.14 -12.89 19.05
C GLY A 169 18.65 -13.16 19.05
N VAL A 170 19.41 -12.46 18.21
CA VAL A 170 20.88 -12.57 18.17
C VAL A 170 21.50 -12.08 19.48
N LEU A 171 21.02 -10.97 20.03
CA LEU A 171 21.50 -10.45 21.33
C LEU A 171 21.22 -11.43 22.47
N ALA A 172 20.03 -12.00 22.53
CA ALA A 172 19.67 -13.02 23.51
C ALA A 172 20.54 -14.28 23.38
N LEU A 173 20.81 -14.73 22.14
CA LEU A 173 21.68 -15.86 21.87
C LEU A 173 23.13 -15.60 22.33
N VAL A 174 23.68 -14.42 22.01
CA VAL A 174 25.03 -14.01 22.45
C VAL A 174 25.11 -13.99 23.97
N MET A 175 24.10 -13.40 24.64
CA MET A 175 24.04 -13.40 26.11
C MET A 175 23.96 -14.79 26.70
N ALA A 176 23.17 -15.70 26.12
CA ALA A 176 23.09 -17.08 26.55
C ALA A 176 24.45 -17.82 26.41
N ILE A 177 25.14 -17.61 25.27
CA ILE A 177 26.48 -18.17 25.04
C ILE A 177 27.48 -17.64 26.08
N LEU A 178 27.47 -16.34 26.39
CA LEU A 178 28.33 -15.74 27.40
C LEU A 178 28.08 -16.34 28.79
N VAL A 179 26.81 -16.54 29.17
CA VAL A 179 26.46 -17.17 30.45
C VAL A 179 26.96 -18.61 30.50
N VAL A 180 26.80 -19.38 29.42
CA VAL A 180 27.31 -20.75 29.33
C VAL A 180 28.83 -20.78 29.41
N MET A 181 29.52 -19.88 28.68
CA MET A 181 31.01 -19.77 28.76
C MET A 181 31.47 -19.42 30.18
N LEU A 182 30.85 -18.46 30.85
CA LEU A 182 31.16 -18.11 32.22
C LEU A 182 30.95 -19.29 33.18
N PHE A 183 29.89 -20.06 32.98
CA PHE A 183 29.64 -21.27 33.74
C PHE A 183 30.70 -22.34 33.51
N MET A 184 31.12 -22.56 32.25
CA MET A 184 32.18 -23.52 31.90
C MET A 184 33.54 -23.07 32.45
N VAL A 185 33.89 -21.79 32.31
CA VAL A 185 35.14 -21.24 32.88
C VAL A 185 35.15 -21.41 34.39
N ASN A 186 34.05 -21.08 35.07
CA ASN A 186 33.92 -21.28 36.52
C ASN A 186 34.11 -22.76 36.91
N LYS A 187 33.52 -23.70 36.16
CA LYS A 187 33.65 -25.13 36.39
C LYS A 187 35.11 -25.61 36.20
N VAL A 188 35.77 -25.12 35.14
CA VAL A 188 37.18 -25.46 34.87
C VAL A 188 38.10 -24.89 35.96
N LEU A 189 37.90 -23.61 36.33
CA LEU A 189 38.68 -22.97 37.40
C LEU A 189 38.51 -23.66 38.75
N THR A 190 37.29 -24.09 39.08
CA THR A 190 37.02 -24.87 40.31
C THR A 190 37.75 -26.21 40.30
N LYS A 191 37.78 -26.91 39.12
CA LYS A 191 38.47 -28.16 38.97
C LYS A 191 39.99 -28.01 39.04
N VAL A 192 40.55 -26.94 38.46
CA VAL A 192 41.96 -26.61 38.53
C VAL A 192 42.37 -26.24 39.97
N ALA A 193 41.58 -25.46 40.66
CA ALA A 193 41.81 -25.10 42.06
C ALA A 193 41.83 -26.34 42.97
N SER A 194 40.85 -27.26 42.82
CA SER A 194 40.83 -28.50 43.60
C SER A 194 42.03 -29.43 43.32
N ASN A 195 42.49 -29.49 42.05
CA ASN A 195 43.67 -30.27 41.69
C ASN A 195 45.01 -29.69 42.22
N ASN A 196 45.03 -28.39 42.50
CA ASN A 196 46.19 -27.69 43.07
C ASN A 196 46.11 -27.56 44.59
N GLY A 197 45.18 -28.28 45.28
CA GLY A 197 45.06 -28.25 46.72
C GLY A 197 44.49 -26.98 47.31
N ILE A 198 43.90 -26.10 46.49
CA ILE A 198 43.26 -24.86 46.95
C ILE A 198 41.82 -25.22 47.37
N GLU A 199 41.49 -25.03 48.62
CA GLU A 199 40.15 -25.21 49.15
C GLU A 199 39.20 -24.16 48.53
N VAL A 200 38.30 -24.63 47.69
CA VAL A 200 37.22 -23.76 47.15
C VAL A 200 36.11 -23.70 48.17
N ALA A 201 35.73 -22.48 48.59
CA ALA A 201 34.68 -22.28 49.55
C ALA A 201 33.42 -23.09 49.22
N PRO A 202 32.78 -23.75 50.20
CA PRO A 202 31.56 -24.53 50.01
C PRO A 202 30.46 -23.72 49.32
N ARG A 203 29.64 -24.40 48.53
CA ARG A 203 28.57 -23.76 47.75
C ARG A 203 27.56 -22.97 48.62
N GLU A 204 27.41 -23.36 49.84
CA GLU A 204 26.55 -22.70 50.84
C GLU A 204 27.08 -21.37 51.34
N ALA A 205 28.39 -21.12 51.25
CA ALA A 205 29.02 -19.85 51.63
C ALA A 205 29.05 -18.83 50.47
N ARG A 206 28.56 -19.20 49.25
CA ARG A 206 28.57 -18.29 48.09
C ARG A 206 27.47 -17.23 48.26
N THR A 207 27.86 -15.98 48.14
CA THR A 207 26.91 -14.87 48.16
C THR A 207 25.90 -14.98 46.99
N PRO A 208 24.59 -14.81 47.25
CA PRO A 208 23.59 -14.80 46.17
C PRO A 208 24.00 -13.84 45.02
N ILE A 209 23.71 -14.24 43.79
CA ILE A 209 24.14 -13.49 42.56
C ILE A 209 23.75 -12.01 42.64
N TRP A 210 22.56 -11.69 43.14
CA TRP A 210 22.13 -10.29 43.27
C TRP A 210 22.96 -9.49 44.28
N LYS A 211 23.43 -10.13 45.43
CA LYS A 211 24.33 -9.47 46.38
C LYS A 211 25.75 -9.31 45.82
N ALA A 212 26.21 -10.30 45.02
CA ALA A 212 27.49 -10.19 44.32
C ALA A 212 27.47 -9.07 43.27
N PHE A 213 26.36 -8.95 42.53
CA PHE A 213 26.11 -7.86 41.61
C PHE A 213 26.11 -6.51 42.32
N ALA A 214 25.31 -6.37 43.37
CA ALA A 214 25.20 -5.09 44.14
C ALA A 214 26.53 -4.64 44.79
N LYS A 215 27.41 -5.59 45.17
CA LYS A 215 28.75 -5.30 45.68
C LYS A 215 29.75 -4.90 44.59
N ASN A 216 29.50 -5.27 43.34
CA ASN A 216 30.39 -4.91 42.23
C ASN A 216 29.95 -3.56 41.66
N GLN A 217 30.60 -2.49 42.16
CA GLN A 217 30.30 -1.11 41.75
C GLN A 217 30.42 -0.89 40.24
N PHE A 218 31.35 -1.57 39.57
CA PHE A 218 31.49 -1.50 38.11
C PHE A 218 30.28 -2.05 37.38
N LEU A 219 29.79 -3.25 37.76
CA LEU A 219 28.59 -3.82 37.15
C LEU A 219 27.34 -2.98 37.42
N VAL A 220 27.20 -2.45 38.64
CA VAL A 220 26.11 -1.54 38.97
C VAL A 220 26.15 -0.27 38.12
N LEU A 221 27.35 0.33 37.98
CA LEU A 221 27.54 1.53 37.14
C LEU A 221 27.19 1.26 35.68
N VAL A 222 27.72 0.18 35.07
CA VAL A 222 27.46 -0.16 33.67
C VAL A 222 25.97 -0.44 33.45
N THR A 223 25.33 -1.20 34.36
CA THR A 223 23.91 -1.48 34.28
C THR A 223 23.07 -0.21 34.43
N SER A 224 23.45 0.69 35.32
CA SER A 224 22.77 1.98 35.52
C SER A 224 22.85 2.86 34.26
N ILE A 225 24.03 2.94 33.64
CA ILE A 225 24.23 3.68 32.39
C ILE A 225 23.38 3.04 31.28
N PHE A 226 23.40 1.71 31.15
CA PHE A 226 22.58 1.01 30.15
C PHE A 226 21.09 1.26 30.33
N LEU A 227 20.58 1.16 31.57
CA LEU A 227 19.17 1.43 31.87
C LEU A 227 18.80 2.90 31.61
N LEU A 228 19.69 3.83 31.91
CA LEU A 228 19.48 5.24 31.62
C LEU A 228 19.39 5.50 30.12
N LEU A 229 20.31 4.93 29.33
CA LEU A 229 20.29 5.06 27.87
C LEU A 229 19.06 4.38 27.27
N ALA A 230 18.71 3.17 27.74
CA ALA A 230 17.51 2.47 27.31
C ALA A 230 16.24 3.26 27.66
N SER A 231 16.15 3.76 28.89
CA SER A 231 15.05 4.63 29.32
C SER A 231 14.94 5.88 28.44
N GLY A 232 16.06 6.56 28.20
CA GLY A 232 16.12 7.72 27.30
C GLY A 232 15.64 7.39 25.89
N TYR A 233 16.04 6.25 25.35
CA TYR A 233 15.57 5.77 24.04
C TYR A 233 14.05 5.54 24.01
N PHE A 234 13.50 4.84 25.00
CA PHE A 234 12.06 4.58 25.07
C PHE A 234 11.24 5.85 25.28
N VAL A 235 11.70 6.75 26.14
CA VAL A 235 11.06 8.06 26.36
C VAL A 235 11.08 8.87 25.05
N TYR A 236 12.23 8.95 24.39
CA TYR A 236 12.33 9.63 23.10
C TYR A 236 11.41 9.01 22.05
N ALA A 237 11.42 7.68 21.91
CA ALA A 237 10.55 6.97 20.98
C ALA A 237 9.07 7.23 21.26
N PHE A 238 8.67 7.27 22.53
CA PHE A 238 7.32 7.64 22.93
C PHE A 238 6.96 9.07 22.56
N LEU A 239 7.84 10.02 22.89
CA LEU A 239 7.62 11.44 22.59
C LEU A 239 7.51 11.68 21.07
N MET A 240 8.26 10.95 20.25
CA MET A 240 8.19 11.03 18.78
C MET A 240 6.89 10.47 18.20
N GLN A 241 6.04 9.78 18.99
CA GLN A 241 4.70 9.32 18.57
C GLN A 241 3.60 10.33 18.96
N VAL A 242 3.92 11.35 19.76
CA VAL A 242 2.93 12.37 20.13
C VAL A 242 2.54 13.19 18.90
N GLY A 243 1.25 13.27 18.62
CA GLY A 243 0.72 13.94 17.41
C GLY A 243 0.80 13.12 16.13
N VAL A 244 1.15 11.83 16.19
CA VAL A 244 1.08 10.91 15.06
C VAL A 244 -0.24 10.14 15.13
N ASP A 245 -1.15 10.47 14.21
CA ASP A 245 -2.52 9.92 14.21
C ASP A 245 -2.64 8.58 13.46
N GLN A 246 -1.56 7.79 13.39
CA GLN A 246 -1.61 6.48 12.74
C GLN A 246 -2.68 5.59 13.38
N ASN A 247 -3.48 4.93 12.54
CA ASN A 247 -4.66 4.14 12.91
C ASN A 247 -5.84 4.94 13.51
N TYR A 248 -5.84 6.27 13.36
CA TYR A 248 -7.02 7.06 13.67
C TYR A 248 -8.17 6.67 12.75
N GLU A 249 -9.26 6.18 13.34
CA GLU A 249 -10.41 5.57 12.66
C GLU A 249 -11.72 6.12 13.26
N PRO A 250 -12.09 7.36 12.91
CA PRO A 250 -13.28 8.00 13.49
C PRO A 250 -14.58 7.47 12.87
N ILE A 251 -15.63 7.45 13.66
CA ILE A 251 -16.98 7.16 13.18
C ILE A 251 -17.45 8.32 12.29
N GLN A 252 -17.91 7.98 11.09
CA GLN A 252 -18.44 8.94 10.12
C GLN A 252 -19.96 9.12 10.26
N PRO A 253 -20.52 10.28 9.91
CA PRO A 253 -21.99 10.52 9.95
C PRO A 253 -22.79 9.51 9.13
N ILE A 254 -22.27 9.14 7.95
CA ILE A 254 -22.76 8.04 7.12
C ILE A 254 -21.64 7.01 7.08
N HIS A 255 -21.92 5.79 7.50
CA HIS A 255 -20.97 4.70 7.39
C HIS A 255 -20.77 4.37 5.91
N TYR A 256 -19.55 4.58 5.42
CA TYR A 256 -19.17 4.31 4.04
C TYR A 256 -18.06 3.25 4.02
N SER A 257 -18.37 2.10 3.45
CA SER A 257 -17.42 0.98 3.31
C SER A 257 -16.63 1.10 2.01
N HIS A 258 -15.34 1.35 2.10
CA HIS A 258 -14.45 1.26 0.94
C HIS A 258 -14.31 -0.18 0.47
N LYS A 259 -14.40 -1.16 1.38
CA LYS A 259 -14.36 -2.57 1.05
C LYS A 259 -15.46 -2.95 0.07
N ILE A 260 -16.71 -2.55 0.33
CA ILE A 260 -17.82 -2.83 -0.57
C ILE A 260 -17.64 -2.12 -1.92
N HIS A 261 -17.22 -0.85 -1.92
CA HIS A 261 -17.16 -0.05 -3.15
C HIS A 261 -15.89 -0.31 -3.96
N ALA A 262 -14.72 -0.18 -3.36
CA ALA A 262 -13.44 -0.33 -4.04
C ALA A 262 -12.90 -1.77 -4.03
N GLY A 263 -13.28 -2.59 -3.04
CA GLY A 263 -12.95 -4.01 -2.97
C GLY A 263 -13.91 -4.85 -3.79
N ASP A 264 -15.10 -5.11 -3.26
CA ASP A 264 -16.04 -6.08 -3.84
C ASP A 264 -16.59 -5.63 -5.21
N ASN A 265 -16.83 -4.32 -5.38
CA ASN A 265 -17.33 -3.75 -6.64
C ASN A 265 -16.22 -3.20 -7.55
N GLU A 266 -14.94 -3.19 -7.12
CA GLU A 266 -13.76 -2.77 -7.90
C GLU A 266 -13.88 -1.35 -8.48
N ILE A 267 -14.61 -0.45 -7.79
CA ILE A 267 -14.75 0.96 -8.20
C ILE A 267 -13.41 1.66 -8.01
N ASN A 268 -12.89 2.26 -9.08
CA ASN A 268 -11.61 2.94 -9.04
C ASN A 268 -11.64 4.17 -8.10
N CYS A 269 -10.59 4.34 -7.30
CA CYS A 269 -10.44 5.46 -6.36
C CYS A 269 -10.68 6.82 -7.03
N LYS A 270 -10.15 6.99 -8.24
CA LYS A 270 -10.22 8.24 -9.02
C LYS A 270 -11.62 8.57 -9.54
N TYR A 271 -12.57 7.63 -9.48
CA TYR A 271 -13.97 7.90 -9.82
C TYR A 271 -14.62 8.82 -8.78
N CYS A 272 -14.44 8.49 -7.50
CA CYS A 272 -14.96 9.29 -6.39
C CYS A 272 -14.02 10.45 -6.00
N HIS A 273 -12.71 10.18 -5.94
CA HIS A 273 -11.68 11.15 -5.59
C HIS A 273 -11.01 11.77 -6.83
N SER A 274 -11.82 12.24 -7.77
CA SER A 274 -11.33 12.80 -9.05
C SER A 274 -10.42 14.00 -8.87
N ALA A 275 -10.61 14.80 -7.83
CA ALA A 275 -9.80 15.97 -7.51
C ALA A 275 -8.33 15.61 -7.22
N ALA A 276 -8.02 14.38 -6.77
CA ALA A 276 -6.64 13.93 -6.54
C ALA A 276 -5.75 14.02 -7.78
N ARG A 277 -6.33 14.00 -8.98
CA ARG A 277 -5.59 14.11 -10.25
C ARG A 277 -5.16 15.53 -10.60
N VAL A 278 -5.89 16.54 -10.16
CA VAL A 278 -5.77 17.92 -10.63
C VAL A 278 -5.62 18.94 -9.52
N SER A 279 -5.80 18.55 -8.27
CA SER A 279 -5.83 19.45 -7.11
C SER A 279 -4.80 19.08 -6.04
N LYS A 280 -4.48 20.07 -5.19
CA LYS A 280 -3.72 19.89 -3.97
C LYS A 280 -4.37 18.86 -3.05
N THR A 281 -5.69 18.91 -2.89
CA THR A 281 -6.50 18.05 -2.03
C THR A 281 -7.30 17.05 -2.85
N ALA A 282 -7.30 15.77 -2.46
CA ALA A 282 -8.14 14.76 -3.09
C ALA A 282 -9.64 15.04 -2.87
N GLY A 283 -9.97 15.61 -1.71
CA GLY A 283 -11.33 15.96 -1.33
C GLY A 283 -12.20 14.75 -1.01
N ILE A 284 -13.30 15.01 -0.31
CA ILE A 284 -14.42 14.08 -0.18
C ILE A 284 -15.35 14.34 -1.37
N PRO A 285 -15.80 13.33 -2.13
CA PRO A 285 -16.69 13.54 -3.25
C PRO A 285 -18.02 14.16 -2.80
N SER A 286 -18.62 14.99 -3.64
CA SER A 286 -19.97 15.48 -3.39
C SER A 286 -20.97 14.32 -3.40
N LEU A 287 -22.05 14.45 -2.64
CA LEU A 287 -23.06 13.39 -2.55
C LEU A 287 -23.73 13.06 -3.91
N ASN A 288 -23.63 13.97 -4.89
CA ASN A 288 -24.09 13.70 -6.26
C ASN A 288 -23.34 12.53 -6.91
N VAL A 289 -22.07 12.34 -6.58
CA VAL A 289 -21.28 11.20 -7.09
C VAL A 289 -21.88 9.89 -6.57
N CYS A 290 -22.29 9.85 -5.31
CA CYS A 290 -22.96 8.69 -4.72
C CYS A 290 -24.27 8.38 -5.45
N MET A 291 -25.04 9.44 -5.78
CA MET A 291 -26.33 9.33 -6.44
C MET A 291 -26.25 8.89 -7.91
N ASN A 292 -25.07 8.87 -8.53
CA ASN A 292 -24.91 8.27 -9.86
C ASN A 292 -25.32 6.78 -9.87
N CYS A 293 -25.07 6.06 -8.77
CA CYS A 293 -25.45 4.67 -8.61
C CYS A 293 -26.66 4.51 -7.68
N HIS A 294 -26.69 5.23 -6.56
CA HIS A 294 -27.70 5.06 -5.51
C HIS A 294 -29.10 5.56 -5.87
N LYS A 295 -29.30 6.26 -6.99
CA LYS A 295 -30.66 6.44 -7.55
C LYS A 295 -31.36 5.12 -7.83
N ASN A 296 -30.59 4.10 -8.23
CA ASN A 296 -31.10 2.79 -8.62
C ASN A 296 -30.75 1.68 -7.61
N ILE A 297 -29.75 1.90 -6.76
CA ILE A 297 -29.31 0.95 -5.73
C ILE A 297 -29.76 1.50 -4.37
N SER A 298 -30.94 1.06 -3.94
CA SER A 298 -31.59 1.55 -2.73
C SER A 298 -31.39 0.64 -1.51
N GLU A 299 -30.81 -0.52 -1.71
CA GLU A 299 -30.52 -1.51 -0.66
C GLU A 299 -29.32 -2.38 -1.09
N VAL A 300 -28.66 -2.99 -0.12
CA VAL A 300 -27.57 -3.94 -0.38
C VAL A 300 -28.12 -5.35 -0.59
N ALA A 301 -27.32 -6.21 -1.25
CA ALA A 301 -27.63 -7.64 -1.35
C ALA A 301 -27.51 -8.33 0.03
N GLU A 302 -28.24 -9.42 0.24
CA GLU A 302 -28.13 -10.22 1.48
C GLU A 302 -26.70 -10.73 1.71
N THR A 303 -25.99 -11.03 0.65
CA THR A 303 -24.58 -11.48 0.68
C THR A 303 -23.58 -10.40 1.10
N THR A 304 -23.99 -9.14 1.13
CA THR A 304 -23.14 -8.02 1.60
C THR A 304 -23.08 -7.96 3.13
N ALA A 305 -24.05 -8.53 3.83
CA ALA A 305 -24.09 -8.55 5.27
C ALA A 305 -22.87 -9.31 5.86
N THR A 306 -22.32 -8.76 6.94
CA THR A 306 -21.24 -9.36 7.72
C THR A 306 -21.73 -9.67 9.14
N PRO A 307 -20.99 -10.46 9.95
CA PRO A 307 -21.35 -10.65 11.34
C PRO A 307 -21.42 -9.36 12.17
N GLU A 308 -20.68 -8.33 11.76
CA GLU A 308 -20.60 -7.03 12.44
C GLU A 308 -21.64 -6.04 11.90
N TYR A 309 -21.97 -6.10 10.61
CA TYR A 309 -22.85 -5.15 9.93
C TYR A 309 -23.94 -5.89 9.14
N SER A 310 -25.18 -5.83 9.64
CA SER A 310 -26.31 -6.47 8.98
C SER A 310 -26.73 -5.71 7.72
N LYS A 311 -27.51 -6.39 6.84
CA LYS A 311 -28.15 -5.74 5.69
C LYS A 311 -28.94 -4.50 6.10
N ALA A 312 -29.74 -4.60 7.17
CA ALA A 312 -30.54 -3.47 7.67
C ALA A 312 -29.66 -2.29 8.11
N PHE A 313 -28.47 -2.53 8.64
CA PHE A 313 -27.52 -1.48 8.97
C PHE A 313 -27.07 -0.72 7.72
N TYR A 314 -26.65 -1.43 6.67
CA TYR A 314 -26.22 -0.82 5.41
C TYR A 314 -27.36 -0.08 4.71
N ASP A 315 -28.56 -0.67 4.65
CA ASP A 315 -29.74 -0.03 4.07
C ASP A 315 -30.08 1.28 4.80
N ALA A 316 -29.93 1.30 6.11
CA ALA A 316 -30.11 2.54 6.90
C ALA A 316 -29.06 3.61 6.57
N GLN A 317 -27.82 3.23 6.17
CA GLN A 317 -26.83 4.23 5.72
C GLN A 317 -27.19 4.80 4.33
N ILE A 318 -27.74 3.98 3.42
CA ILE A 318 -28.27 4.46 2.14
C ILE A 318 -29.43 5.43 2.38
N GLN A 319 -30.30 5.14 3.35
CA GLN A 319 -31.39 6.06 3.72
C GLN A 319 -30.85 7.41 4.23
N LYS A 320 -29.79 7.42 5.06
CA LYS A 320 -29.13 8.67 5.48
C LYS A 320 -28.58 9.47 4.29
N LEU A 321 -28.06 8.80 3.24
CA LEU A 321 -27.64 9.46 2.01
C LEU A 321 -28.85 10.12 1.34
N TYR A 322 -29.99 9.43 1.22
CA TYR A 322 -31.21 9.96 0.62
C TYR A 322 -31.74 11.18 1.40
N ASP A 323 -31.75 11.09 2.72
CA ASP A 323 -32.16 12.20 3.57
C ASP A 323 -31.26 13.44 3.37
N ALA A 324 -29.92 13.20 3.26
CA ALA A 324 -28.94 14.26 3.05
C ALA A 324 -29.09 14.97 1.70
N VAL A 325 -29.38 14.22 0.62
CA VAL A 325 -29.55 14.80 -0.72
C VAL A 325 -31.00 15.17 -1.04
N GLY A 326 -31.94 14.84 -0.16
CA GLY A 326 -33.37 15.04 -0.39
C GLY A 326 -33.96 14.19 -1.51
N TRP A 327 -33.56 12.90 -1.58
CA TRP A 327 -34.08 11.97 -2.60
C TRP A 327 -35.28 11.19 -2.11
N ASP A 328 -36.38 11.30 -2.84
CA ASP A 328 -37.59 10.50 -2.62
C ASP A 328 -37.55 9.25 -3.47
N LYS A 329 -37.30 8.10 -2.83
CA LYS A 329 -37.20 6.79 -3.50
C LYS A 329 -38.49 6.40 -4.23
N ALA A 330 -39.65 6.72 -3.67
CA ALA A 330 -40.93 6.34 -4.27
C ALA A 330 -41.23 7.18 -5.51
N LYS A 331 -40.87 8.45 -5.50
CA LYS A 331 -41.10 9.39 -6.62
C LYS A 331 -39.96 9.42 -7.62
N GLN A 332 -38.80 8.78 -7.29
CA GLN A 332 -37.55 8.87 -8.06
C GLN A 332 -37.18 10.30 -8.42
N ALA A 333 -37.31 11.22 -7.45
CA ALA A 333 -37.11 12.65 -7.64
C ALA A 333 -36.50 13.32 -6.42
N TYR A 334 -35.79 14.41 -6.65
CA TYR A 334 -35.30 15.26 -5.58
C TYR A 334 -36.41 16.16 -5.01
N THR A 335 -36.50 16.19 -3.70
CA THR A 335 -37.50 17.03 -2.97
C THR A 335 -37.05 18.49 -2.80
N GLY A 336 -35.74 18.76 -3.04
CA GLY A 336 -35.11 20.04 -2.77
C GLY A 336 -34.75 20.28 -1.29
N LYS A 337 -35.14 19.39 -0.39
CA LYS A 337 -34.77 19.45 1.04
C LYS A 337 -33.46 18.72 1.27
N THR A 338 -32.35 19.46 1.35
CA THR A 338 -31.01 18.87 1.52
C THR A 338 -30.45 19.19 2.90
N GLN A 339 -29.58 18.31 3.39
CA GLN A 339 -28.85 18.51 4.64
C GLN A 339 -27.34 18.25 4.42
N PRO A 340 -26.44 19.11 4.94
CA PRO A 340 -25.01 18.90 4.78
C PRO A 340 -24.52 17.73 5.64
N VAL A 341 -23.68 16.89 5.08
CA VAL A 341 -22.98 15.82 5.82
C VAL A 341 -21.64 16.35 6.32
N LYS A 342 -21.46 16.37 7.63
CA LYS A 342 -20.23 16.83 8.27
C LYS A 342 -19.25 15.67 8.42
N TRP A 343 -18.53 15.35 7.35
CA TRP A 343 -17.52 14.32 7.37
C TRP A 343 -16.36 14.65 8.32
N VAL A 344 -15.90 13.65 9.07
CA VAL A 344 -14.73 13.78 9.94
C VAL A 344 -13.48 13.57 9.11
N ARG A 345 -12.59 14.56 9.12
CA ARG A 345 -11.31 14.46 8.42
C ARG A 345 -10.39 13.46 9.11
N ILE A 346 -9.82 12.52 8.35
CA ILE A 346 -8.97 11.45 8.86
C ILE A 346 -7.49 11.82 8.73
N HIS A 347 -7.08 12.24 7.52
CA HIS A 347 -5.69 12.56 7.22
C HIS A 347 -5.44 14.05 7.46
N ASN A 348 -4.70 14.36 8.52
CA ASN A 348 -4.34 15.71 8.88
C ASN A 348 -2.82 15.89 8.79
N LEU A 349 -2.40 16.90 8.03
CA LEU A 349 -1.04 17.44 8.09
C LEU A 349 -1.07 18.75 8.85
N PRO A 350 0.01 19.11 9.58
CA PRO A 350 0.14 20.44 10.18
C PRO A 350 -0.02 21.54 9.12
N ASP A 351 -0.55 22.68 9.51
CA ASP A 351 -0.86 23.80 8.59
C ASP A 351 0.36 24.32 7.81
N PHE A 352 1.54 24.19 8.40
CA PHE A 352 2.81 24.61 7.79
C PHE A 352 3.38 23.55 6.80
N VAL A 353 2.66 22.45 6.54
CA VAL A 353 3.10 21.41 5.60
C VAL A 353 2.31 21.49 4.31
N TYR A 354 3.04 21.69 3.22
CA TYR A 354 2.47 21.64 1.87
C TYR A 354 2.54 20.22 1.32
N PHE A 355 1.40 19.72 0.86
CA PHE A 355 1.30 18.47 0.12
C PHE A 355 0.34 18.63 -1.05
N ASN A 356 0.71 18.10 -2.23
CA ASN A 356 -0.10 18.20 -3.43
C ASN A 356 -0.36 16.82 -4.03
N HIS A 357 -1.62 16.37 -4.00
CA HIS A 357 -2.01 15.08 -4.57
C HIS A 357 -1.74 15.00 -6.07
N SER A 358 -2.02 16.04 -6.85
CA SER A 358 -1.86 15.97 -8.31
C SER A 358 -0.41 15.71 -8.74
N GLN A 359 0.56 16.24 -8.01
CA GLN A 359 1.98 15.98 -8.28
C GLN A 359 2.37 14.53 -7.98
N HIS A 360 1.81 13.93 -6.93
CA HIS A 360 2.11 12.55 -6.57
C HIS A 360 1.31 11.54 -7.42
N VAL A 361 0.04 11.81 -7.67
CA VAL A 361 -0.86 10.86 -8.34
C VAL A 361 -0.74 10.95 -9.87
N THR A 362 -0.67 12.17 -10.42
CA THR A 362 -0.68 12.36 -11.89
C THR A 362 0.73 12.47 -12.44
N VAL A 363 1.56 13.31 -11.84
CA VAL A 363 2.93 13.54 -12.35
C VAL A 363 3.86 12.38 -12.00
N ALA A 364 3.89 11.98 -10.73
CA ALA A 364 4.76 10.90 -10.27
C ALA A 364 4.17 9.49 -10.50
N GLY A 365 2.85 9.37 -10.75
CA GLY A 365 2.19 8.09 -10.98
C GLY A 365 2.14 7.17 -9.75
N ILE A 366 2.20 7.75 -8.55
CA ILE A 366 2.16 6.98 -7.30
C ILE A 366 0.75 6.45 -7.06
N GLU A 367 0.66 5.14 -6.77
CA GLU A 367 -0.61 4.49 -6.45
C GLU A 367 -1.15 4.94 -5.08
N CYS A 368 -2.47 5.04 -4.99
CA CYS A 368 -3.17 5.53 -3.79
C CYS A 368 -2.80 4.71 -2.54
N GLN A 369 -2.70 3.39 -2.69
CA GLN A 369 -2.39 2.45 -1.61
C GLN A 369 -1.01 2.64 -1.01
N THR A 370 -0.06 3.23 -1.74
CA THR A 370 1.29 3.51 -1.23
C THR A 370 1.24 4.41 0.02
N CYS A 371 0.29 5.35 0.05
CA CYS A 371 0.12 6.28 1.17
C CYS A 371 -1.06 5.89 2.07
N HIS A 372 -2.18 5.46 1.48
CA HIS A 372 -3.42 5.19 2.19
C HIS A 372 -3.60 3.74 2.64
N GLY A 373 -2.66 2.83 2.25
CA GLY A 373 -2.76 1.41 2.55
C GLY A 373 -3.79 0.68 1.69
N PRO A 374 -4.14 -0.56 2.04
CA PRO A 374 -5.08 -1.39 1.29
C PRO A 374 -6.54 -0.92 1.54
N VAL A 375 -6.87 0.29 1.06
CA VAL A 375 -8.18 0.94 1.28
C VAL A 375 -9.35 0.07 0.83
N GLN A 376 -9.14 -0.74 -0.22
CA GLN A 376 -10.14 -1.69 -0.73
C GLN A 376 -10.48 -2.83 0.27
N GLU A 377 -9.75 -2.93 1.37
CA GLU A 377 -10.02 -3.88 2.45
C GLU A 377 -10.67 -3.21 3.68
N PHE A 378 -10.75 -1.87 3.69
CA PHE A 378 -11.20 -1.11 4.85
C PHE A 378 -12.72 -0.95 4.86
N GLU A 379 -13.34 -1.48 5.88
CA GLU A 379 -14.75 -1.23 6.20
C GLU A 379 -14.93 0.20 6.72
N ILE A 380 -14.09 0.62 7.65
CA ILE A 380 -13.98 1.99 8.13
C ILE A 380 -12.63 2.56 7.70
N MET A 381 -12.62 3.76 7.16
CA MET A 381 -11.40 4.41 6.71
C MET A 381 -10.56 4.88 7.90
N LYS A 382 -9.25 4.60 7.85
CA LYS A 382 -8.28 4.97 8.88
C LYS A 382 -7.01 5.60 8.30
N GLN A 383 -6.29 6.35 9.11
CA GLN A 383 -4.97 6.84 8.75
C GLN A 383 -3.97 5.68 8.81
N TYR A 384 -3.59 5.13 7.65
CA TYR A 384 -2.68 3.99 7.54
C TYR A 384 -1.22 4.41 7.76
N SER A 385 -0.75 5.42 7.03
CA SER A 385 0.63 5.90 7.11
C SER A 385 0.82 6.89 8.24
N LYS A 386 2.04 6.95 8.77
CA LYS A 386 2.41 7.87 9.87
C LYS A 386 2.31 9.34 9.47
N LEU A 387 2.51 9.66 8.20
CA LEU A 387 2.54 11.01 7.63
C LEU A 387 3.53 11.96 8.33
N THR A 388 4.57 11.41 8.97
CA THR A 388 5.64 12.20 9.60
C THR A 388 6.62 12.70 8.54
N MET A 389 7.35 13.79 8.85
CA MET A 389 8.40 14.30 7.97
C MET A 389 9.40 13.20 7.56
N GLY A 390 9.85 12.38 8.51
CA GLY A 390 10.76 11.27 8.22
C GLY A 390 10.21 10.26 7.23
N TRP A 391 8.90 9.97 7.28
CA TRP A 391 8.24 9.07 6.34
C TRP A 391 8.24 9.64 4.92
N CYS A 392 7.94 10.93 4.76
CA CYS A 392 7.98 11.61 3.45
C CYS A 392 9.40 11.66 2.88
N VAL A 393 10.37 12.06 3.71
CA VAL A 393 11.79 12.15 3.35
C VAL A 393 12.34 10.78 2.91
N ASP A 394 11.96 9.71 3.60
CA ASP A 394 12.41 8.35 3.29
C ASP A 394 11.86 7.87 1.92
N CYS A 395 10.60 8.18 1.63
CA CYS A 395 10.01 7.93 0.32
C CYS A 395 10.75 8.71 -0.79
N HIS A 396 10.98 10.01 -0.62
CA HIS A 396 11.66 10.85 -1.60
C HIS A 396 13.12 10.43 -1.87
N ARG A 397 13.78 9.81 -0.88
CA ARG A 397 15.14 9.27 -1.06
C ARG A 397 15.18 7.99 -1.89
N LYS A 398 14.10 7.22 -1.91
CA LYS A 398 14.05 5.88 -2.51
C LYS A 398 13.25 5.82 -3.81
N THR A 399 12.34 6.77 -4.03
CA THR A 399 11.43 6.75 -5.17
C THR A 399 12.03 7.49 -6.36
N ASP A 400 12.15 6.79 -7.48
CA ASP A 400 12.57 7.36 -8.75
C ASP A 400 11.49 8.28 -9.31
N VAL A 401 11.92 9.37 -9.93
CA VAL A 401 11.02 10.31 -10.60
C VAL A 401 10.59 9.74 -11.94
N LYS A 402 9.28 9.71 -12.19
CA LYS A 402 8.72 9.34 -13.49
C LYS A 402 8.90 10.53 -14.47
N MET A 403 9.69 10.29 -15.50
CA MET A 403 10.05 11.33 -16.49
C MET A 403 9.21 11.27 -17.76
N GLU A 404 8.62 10.10 -18.06
CA GLU A 404 7.88 9.86 -19.29
C GLU A 404 6.76 10.87 -19.52
N GLY A 405 6.76 11.51 -20.68
CA GLY A 405 5.72 12.44 -21.10
C GLY A 405 5.86 13.87 -20.54
N ASN A 406 6.99 14.21 -19.91
CA ASN A 406 7.21 15.56 -19.37
C ASN A 406 8.50 16.21 -19.91
N ALA A 407 8.40 16.82 -21.07
CA ALA A 407 9.53 17.45 -21.77
C ALA A 407 10.25 18.56 -20.95
N TYR A 408 9.58 19.15 -19.96
CA TYR A 408 10.21 20.13 -19.07
C TYR A 408 11.31 19.50 -18.20
N TYR A 409 11.05 18.28 -17.73
CA TYR A 409 12.02 17.57 -16.90
C TYR A 409 13.10 16.84 -17.69
N ASP A 410 12.88 16.51 -18.96
CA ASP A 410 13.83 15.73 -19.79
C ASP A 410 15.23 16.36 -19.78
N LYS A 411 15.31 17.67 -19.98
CA LYS A 411 16.58 18.39 -19.99
C LYS A 411 17.26 18.40 -18.62
N ILE A 412 16.49 18.71 -17.57
CA ILE A 412 16.99 18.76 -16.19
C ILE A 412 17.44 17.36 -15.75
N HIS A 413 16.68 16.33 -16.13
CA HIS A 413 17.02 14.94 -15.85
C HIS A 413 18.33 14.55 -16.51
N ALA A 414 18.52 14.84 -17.78
CA ALA A 414 19.76 14.52 -18.51
C ALA A 414 21.00 15.18 -17.87
N GLU A 415 20.89 16.43 -17.47
CA GLU A 415 21.98 17.16 -16.80
C GLU A 415 22.31 16.58 -15.41
N LEU A 416 21.26 16.29 -14.61
CA LEU A 416 21.43 15.74 -13.26
C LEU A 416 21.86 14.28 -13.28
N SER A 417 21.34 13.45 -14.19
CA SER A 417 21.79 12.07 -14.39
C SER A 417 23.28 12.01 -14.69
N LYS A 418 23.76 12.89 -15.58
CA LYS A 418 25.20 13.03 -15.86
C LYS A 418 25.98 13.48 -14.63
N LYS A 419 25.45 14.43 -13.85
CA LYS A 419 26.08 14.94 -12.62
C LYS A 419 26.20 13.87 -11.55
N TYR A 420 25.16 13.06 -11.35
CA TYR A 420 25.11 12.03 -10.31
C TYR A 420 25.62 10.65 -10.78
N GLY A 421 25.84 10.47 -12.10
CA GLY A 421 26.30 9.19 -12.66
C GLY A 421 25.26 8.08 -12.57
N VAL A 422 23.96 8.41 -12.64
CA VAL A 422 22.84 7.46 -12.52
C VAL A 422 21.88 7.59 -13.71
N GLU A 423 21.24 6.50 -14.09
CA GLU A 423 20.25 6.51 -15.18
C GLU A 423 18.90 7.10 -14.73
N LYS A 424 18.49 6.80 -13.50
CA LYS A 424 17.25 7.29 -12.90
C LYS A 424 17.57 8.16 -11.70
N LEU A 425 16.84 9.24 -11.57
CA LEU A 425 16.96 10.18 -10.46
C LEU A 425 15.86 9.95 -9.44
N THR A 426 16.24 9.93 -8.18
CA THR A 426 15.26 9.96 -7.09
C THR A 426 14.65 11.36 -6.92
N ALA A 427 13.49 11.44 -6.28
CA ALA A 427 12.88 12.72 -5.91
C ALA A 427 13.83 13.61 -5.10
N ALA A 428 14.67 13.01 -4.23
CA ALA A 428 15.70 13.70 -3.47
C ALA A 428 16.75 14.37 -4.36
N GLN A 429 17.23 13.67 -5.39
CA GLN A 429 18.23 14.20 -6.35
C GLN A 429 17.65 15.32 -7.23
N MET A 430 16.33 15.35 -7.40
CA MET A 430 15.60 16.41 -8.09
C MET A 430 15.25 17.61 -7.17
N GLY A 431 15.80 17.68 -5.96
CA GLY A 431 15.55 18.75 -5.01
C GLY A 431 14.29 18.55 -4.15
N GLY A 432 13.68 17.38 -4.17
CA GLY A 432 12.46 17.07 -3.39
C GLY A 432 12.67 17.00 -1.87
N LEU A 433 13.89 17.22 -1.37
CA LEU A 433 14.20 17.31 0.06
C LEU A 433 14.49 18.76 0.54
N GLU A 434 14.38 19.75 -0.35
CA GLU A 434 14.53 21.14 0.07
C GLU A 434 13.38 21.52 1.00
N CYS A 435 13.70 22.17 2.13
CA CYS A 435 12.72 22.50 3.16
C CYS A 435 11.52 23.28 2.61
N GLY A 436 11.75 24.28 1.75
CA GLY A 436 10.71 25.10 1.13
C GLY A 436 9.82 24.38 0.11
N LYS A 437 10.07 23.09 -0.21
CA LYS A 437 9.15 22.27 -1.04
C LYS A 437 8.00 21.70 -0.23
N CYS A 438 8.20 21.53 1.07
CA CYS A 438 7.24 20.93 1.99
C CYS A 438 6.76 21.91 3.09
N HIS A 439 7.53 22.97 3.38
CA HIS A 439 7.24 23.94 4.42
C HIS A 439 7.16 25.36 3.87
N TYR A 440 6.19 26.15 4.37
CA TYR A 440 6.01 27.56 4.02
C TYR A 440 5.64 28.40 5.23
#